data_45b4ceb1c942f3fc7c2711044b1ad6ef
#
_entry.id   45b4ceb1c942f3fc7c2711044b1ad6ef
#
_cell.length_a   1.000
_cell.length_b   1.000
_cell.length_c   1.000
_cell.angle_alpha   90.00
_cell.angle_beta   90.00
_cell.angle_gamma   90.00
#
_symmetry.space_group_name_H-M   'P 1'
#
loop_
_entity.id
_entity.type
_entity.pdbx_description
1 polymer ?
#
loop_
_entity_poly.entity_id
_entity_poly.type
_entity_poly.pdbx_seq_one_letter_code
_entity_poly.pdbx_strand_id
1 'polypeptide(L)'
;VLLEYDIINKVISTNAHKNSEKFVQELLWRVYWRGWLETHSEVWTDFVKETLSLNREDNYNRAVNGETKIDFFNSWVKELKNENYLHNHARMWFASIWIFTLKLPWQLGAAFFLKHLLDGDSASNTLSWRWVAGLQTKGKNYIAKKWNIEKFSYISVKNTQLNAVSYTHLTLPTT
;
A
#
# COMPACT_ATOMS: atom_id res chain seq x y z
N VAL A 1 5.58 23.63 -2.91
CA VAL A 1 4.79 22.47 -3.40
C VAL A 1 4.98 22.40 -4.91
N LEU A 2 5.48 21.27 -5.42
CA LEU A 2 5.58 21.04 -6.87
C LEU A 2 4.21 20.52 -7.35
N LEU A 3 3.66 21.16 -8.37
CA LEU A 3 2.44 20.69 -9.01
C LEU A 3 2.78 19.57 -9.99
N GLU A 4 1.94 18.55 -10.06
CA GLU A 4 2.11 17.41 -10.97
C GLU A 4 2.26 17.86 -12.43
N TYR A 5 1.54 18.91 -12.84
CA TYR A 5 1.63 19.52 -14.17
C TYR A 5 3.03 20.07 -14.48
N ASP A 6 3.67 20.74 -13.53
CA ASP A 6 5.02 21.30 -13.72
C ASP A 6 6.07 20.19 -13.86
N ILE A 7 5.90 19.10 -13.08
CA ILE A 7 6.77 17.92 -13.16
C ILE A 7 6.60 17.24 -14.52
N ILE A 8 5.37 17.06 -14.99
CA ILE A 8 5.07 16.45 -16.29
C ILE A 8 5.72 17.26 -17.42
N ASN A 9 5.50 18.58 -17.44
CA ASN A 9 6.09 19.44 -18.45
C ASN A 9 7.62 19.40 -18.46
N LYS A 10 8.25 19.42 -17.28
CA LYS A 10 9.70 19.31 -17.17
C LYS A 10 10.22 17.99 -17.67
N VAL A 11 9.56 16.88 -17.34
CA VAL A 11 9.96 15.54 -17.78
C VAL A 11 9.81 15.37 -19.28
N ILE A 12 8.70 15.85 -19.87
CA ILE A 12 8.46 15.79 -21.31
C ILE A 12 9.47 16.65 -22.09
N SER A 13 9.83 17.81 -21.54
CA SER A 13 10.80 18.71 -22.20
C SER A 13 12.26 18.23 -22.14
N THR A 14 12.58 17.38 -21.17
CA THR A 14 13.98 16.93 -20.94
C THR A 14 14.24 15.49 -21.42
N ASN A 15 13.23 14.68 -21.61
CA ASN A 15 13.36 13.26 -21.95
C ASN A 15 12.57 12.92 -23.22
N ALA A 16 13.06 11.94 -23.97
CA ALA A 16 12.27 11.38 -25.08
C ALA A 16 10.95 10.81 -24.56
N HIS A 17 9.85 11.13 -25.19
CA HIS A 17 8.48 10.76 -24.81
C HIS A 17 8.34 9.28 -24.37
N LYS A 18 8.98 8.38 -25.11
CA LYS A 18 8.91 6.94 -24.85
C LYS A 18 9.51 6.49 -23.51
N ASN A 19 10.48 7.24 -22.97
CA ASN A 19 11.17 6.88 -21.74
C ASN A 19 10.48 7.45 -20.48
N SER A 20 9.59 8.43 -20.67
CA SER A 20 8.90 9.11 -19.56
C SER A 20 7.44 8.71 -19.39
N GLU A 21 6.87 7.96 -20.33
CA GLU A 21 5.45 7.60 -20.37
C GLU A 21 4.95 6.96 -19.06
N LYS A 22 5.68 5.96 -18.56
CA LYS A 22 5.29 5.29 -17.30
C LYS A 22 5.35 6.21 -16.10
N PHE A 23 6.36 7.07 -16.04
CA PHE A 23 6.48 8.04 -14.95
C PHE A 23 5.33 9.05 -14.97
N VAL A 24 4.99 9.57 -16.15
CA VAL A 24 3.84 10.47 -16.34
C VAL A 24 2.54 9.75 -15.95
N GLN A 25 2.37 8.49 -16.33
CA GLN A 25 1.22 7.68 -15.97
C GLN A 25 1.07 7.55 -14.44
N GLU A 26 2.15 7.33 -13.70
CA GLU A 26 2.12 7.25 -12.23
C GLU A 26 1.71 8.59 -11.59
N LEU A 27 2.18 9.72 -12.14
CA LEU A 27 1.73 11.05 -11.69
C LEU A 27 0.23 11.26 -11.97
N LEU A 28 -0.26 10.82 -13.12
CA LEU A 28 -1.68 10.91 -13.46
C LEU A 28 -2.56 10.02 -12.56
N TRP A 29 -2.07 8.85 -12.14
CA TRP A 29 -2.74 8.03 -11.14
C TRP A 29 -2.91 8.77 -9.82
N ARG A 30 -1.91 9.54 -9.37
CA ARG A 30 -2.01 10.34 -8.16
C ARG A 30 -3.12 11.42 -8.28
N VAL A 31 -3.18 12.10 -9.41
CA VAL A 31 -4.25 13.10 -9.69
C VAL A 31 -5.62 12.43 -9.71
N TYR A 32 -5.72 11.28 -10.39
CA TYR A 32 -6.95 10.50 -10.43
C TYR A 32 -7.44 10.08 -9.04
N TRP A 33 -6.55 9.55 -8.20
CA TRP A 33 -6.92 9.11 -6.85
C TRP A 33 -7.40 10.27 -5.97
N ARG A 34 -6.78 11.43 -6.07
CA ARG A 34 -7.23 12.63 -5.35
C ARG A 34 -8.63 13.04 -5.78
N GLY A 35 -8.87 13.21 -7.07
CA GLY A 35 -10.19 13.56 -7.60
C GLY A 35 -11.25 12.51 -7.25
N TRP A 36 -10.89 11.23 -7.29
CA TRP A 36 -11.80 10.16 -6.89
C TRP A 36 -12.17 10.26 -5.40
N LEU A 37 -11.21 10.47 -4.51
CA LEU A 37 -11.47 10.59 -3.07
C LEU A 37 -12.25 11.85 -2.72
N GLU A 38 -12.05 12.95 -3.45
CA GLU A 38 -12.84 14.19 -3.28
C GLU A 38 -14.31 13.97 -3.59
N THR A 39 -14.62 13.15 -4.59
CA THR A 39 -16.01 12.79 -4.95
C THR A 39 -16.60 11.66 -4.09
N HIS A 40 -15.77 10.97 -3.30
CA HIS A 40 -16.15 9.85 -2.41
C HIS A 40 -15.56 10.11 -1.02
N SER A 41 -15.83 11.28 -0.45
CA SER A 41 -15.24 11.73 0.82
C SER A 41 -15.60 10.85 2.01
N GLU A 42 -16.73 10.13 1.94
CA GLU A 42 -17.15 9.14 2.93
C GLU A 42 -16.08 8.05 3.11
N VAL A 43 -15.38 7.66 2.06
CA VAL A 43 -14.32 6.64 2.15
C VAL A 43 -13.18 7.06 3.09
N TRP A 44 -12.82 8.34 3.06
CA TRP A 44 -11.82 8.88 3.98
C TRP A 44 -12.37 8.97 5.40
N THR A 45 -13.59 9.46 5.56
CA THR A 45 -14.23 9.59 6.87
C THR A 45 -14.39 8.22 7.55
N ASP A 46 -14.84 7.22 6.80
CA ASP A 46 -14.96 5.84 7.30
C ASP A 46 -13.58 5.24 7.65
N PHE A 47 -12.58 5.44 6.81
CA PHE A 47 -11.22 5.00 7.09
C PHE A 47 -10.69 5.57 8.42
N VAL A 48 -10.87 6.86 8.66
CA VAL A 48 -10.44 7.51 9.91
C VAL A 48 -11.22 6.95 11.11
N LYS A 49 -12.55 6.88 11.01
CA LYS A 49 -13.42 6.36 12.06
C LYS A 49 -13.08 4.92 12.43
N GLU A 50 -12.95 4.05 11.42
CA GLU A 50 -12.60 2.64 11.60
C GLU A 50 -11.19 2.50 12.22
N THR A 51 -10.20 3.24 11.72
CA THR A 51 -8.83 3.20 12.26
C THR A 51 -8.78 3.54 13.76
N LEU A 52 -9.59 4.51 14.20
CA LEU A 52 -9.67 4.91 15.60
C LEU A 52 -10.38 3.89 16.49
N SER A 53 -11.31 3.11 15.94
CA SER A 53 -12.07 2.10 16.66
C SER A 53 -11.35 0.75 16.79
N LEU A 54 -10.32 0.50 15.97
CA LEU A 54 -9.62 -0.78 15.93
C LEU A 54 -8.65 -0.94 17.11
N ASN A 55 -8.71 -2.10 17.75
CA ASN A 55 -7.75 -2.49 18.79
C ASN A 55 -6.37 -2.80 18.18
N ARG A 56 -5.32 -2.39 18.90
CA ARG A 56 -3.92 -2.67 18.55
C ARG A 56 -3.40 -3.81 19.42
N GLU A 57 -3.70 -5.03 18.98
CA GLU A 57 -3.29 -6.26 19.66
C GLU A 57 -1.79 -6.57 19.46
N ASP A 58 -1.29 -7.59 20.15
CA ASP A 58 0.13 -8.01 20.11
C ASP A 58 0.62 -8.26 18.67
N ASN A 59 -0.20 -8.85 17.81
CA ASN A 59 0.16 -9.08 16.41
C ASN A 59 0.42 -7.78 15.65
N TYR A 60 -0.36 -6.73 15.91
CA TYR A 60 -0.12 -5.40 15.36
C TYR A 60 1.21 -4.83 15.88
N ASN A 61 1.44 -4.88 17.19
CA ASN A 61 2.66 -4.36 17.80
C ASN A 61 3.91 -5.06 17.24
N ARG A 62 3.88 -6.38 17.10
CA ARG A 62 4.95 -7.15 16.46
C ARG A 62 5.15 -6.77 15.00
N ALA A 63 4.07 -6.57 14.25
CA ALA A 63 4.15 -6.19 12.84
C ALA A 63 4.81 -4.82 12.67
N VAL A 64 4.37 -3.79 13.42
CA VAL A 64 4.93 -2.43 13.30
C VAL A 64 6.35 -2.30 13.87
N ASN A 65 6.78 -3.24 14.70
CA ASN A 65 8.15 -3.30 15.23
C ASN A 65 9.09 -4.14 14.36
N GLY A 66 8.57 -4.83 13.35
CA GLY A 66 9.39 -5.72 12.52
C GLY A 66 9.86 -6.96 13.29
N GLU A 67 8.98 -7.52 14.11
CA GLU A 67 9.21 -8.69 14.98
C GLU A 67 8.32 -9.86 14.59
N THR A 68 7.94 -9.94 13.32
CA THR A 68 7.16 -11.05 12.77
C THR A 68 8.04 -12.24 12.45
N LYS A 69 7.44 -13.36 12.08
CA LYS A 69 8.17 -14.54 11.59
C LYS A 69 8.63 -14.42 10.12
N ILE A 70 8.52 -13.24 9.52
CA ILE A 70 8.81 -12.99 8.11
C ILE A 70 9.97 -11.99 8.02
N ASP A 71 11.20 -12.49 7.89
CA ASP A 71 12.41 -11.67 7.97
C ASP A 71 12.44 -10.51 6.97
N PHE A 72 12.07 -10.76 5.71
CA PHE A 72 12.06 -9.71 4.69
C PHE A 72 10.96 -8.67 4.93
N PHE A 73 9.82 -9.04 5.53
CA PHE A 73 8.80 -8.09 5.97
C PHE A 73 9.35 -7.20 7.09
N ASN A 74 10.04 -7.81 8.07
CA ASN A 74 10.68 -7.10 9.17
C ASN A 74 11.75 -6.11 8.64
N SER A 75 12.49 -6.49 7.60
CA SER A 75 13.46 -5.59 6.94
C SER A 75 12.77 -4.39 6.29
N TRP A 76 11.63 -4.59 5.61
CA TRP A 76 10.87 -3.48 5.04
C TRP A 76 10.27 -2.55 6.11
N VAL A 77 9.87 -3.08 7.27
CA VAL A 77 9.44 -2.23 8.40
C VAL A 77 10.57 -1.33 8.87
N LYS A 78 11.79 -1.87 9.00
CA LYS A 78 12.98 -1.12 9.40
C LYS A 78 13.35 -0.07 8.34
N GLU A 79 13.37 -0.46 7.05
CA GLU A 79 13.61 0.44 5.93
C GLU A 79 12.60 1.60 5.94
N LEU A 80 11.31 1.30 6.05
CA LEU A 80 10.26 2.32 6.10
C LEU A 80 10.45 3.30 7.26
N LYS A 81 10.82 2.82 8.44
CA LYS A 81 11.03 3.66 9.64
C LYS A 81 12.30 4.51 9.56
N ASN A 82 13.35 4.00 8.94
CA ASN A 82 14.65 4.66 8.87
C ASN A 82 14.75 5.62 7.67
N GLU A 83 14.27 5.17 6.51
CA GLU A 83 14.40 5.89 5.24
C GLU A 83 13.15 6.67 4.86
N ASN A 84 12.03 6.45 5.55
CA ASN A 84 10.72 7.02 5.24
C ASN A 84 10.25 6.74 3.80
N TYR A 85 10.73 5.67 3.23
CA TYR A 85 10.47 5.26 1.86
C TYR A 85 10.45 3.73 1.71
N LEU A 86 9.64 3.25 0.79
CA LEU A 86 9.67 1.89 0.25
C LEU A 86 9.46 1.94 -1.25
N HIS A 87 10.16 1.09 -1.98
CA HIS A 87 9.92 0.91 -3.42
C HIS A 87 8.49 0.44 -3.68
N ASN A 88 7.88 0.88 -4.80
CA ASN A 88 6.46 0.62 -5.10
C ASN A 88 6.06 -0.86 -4.99
N HIS A 89 6.85 -1.78 -5.54
CA HIS A 89 6.56 -3.21 -5.40
C HIS A 89 6.59 -3.67 -3.93
N ALA A 90 7.54 -3.19 -3.14
CA ALA A 90 7.62 -3.53 -1.71
C ALA A 90 6.37 -3.04 -0.95
N ARG A 91 5.84 -1.87 -1.29
CA ARG A 91 4.58 -1.37 -0.71
C ARG A 91 3.39 -2.31 -0.97
N MET A 92 3.27 -2.80 -2.20
CA MET A 92 2.21 -3.74 -2.59
C MET A 92 2.36 -5.08 -1.89
N TRP A 93 3.57 -5.63 -1.81
CA TRP A 93 3.83 -6.88 -1.10
C TRP A 93 3.63 -6.73 0.41
N PHE A 94 4.08 -5.63 0.98
CA PHE A 94 3.88 -5.30 2.39
C PHE A 94 2.39 -5.29 2.73
N ALA A 95 1.58 -4.54 1.98
CA ALA A 95 0.14 -4.45 2.20
C ALA A 95 -0.55 -5.82 2.06
N SER A 96 -0.16 -6.61 1.06
CA SER A 96 -0.68 -7.95 0.87
C SER A 96 -0.33 -8.90 2.02
N ILE A 97 0.91 -8.87 2.49
CA ILE A 97 1.36 -9.70 3.63
C ILE A 97 0.64 -9.26 4.91
N TRP A 98 0.56 -7.95 5.14
CA TRP A 98 -0.18 -7.39 6.27
C TRP A 98 -1.61 -7.91 6.35
N ILE A 99 -2.35 -7.81 5.24
CA ILE A 99 -3.77 -8.18 5.18
C ILE A 99 -3.96 -9.69 5.18
N PHE A 100 -3.28 -10.41 4.27
CA PHE A 100 -3.62 -11.81 3.97
C PHE A 100 -2.79 -12.82 4.75
N THR A 101 -1.56 -12.49 5.14
CA THR A 101 -0.68 -13.40 5.89
C THR A 101 -0.73 -13.11 7.39
N LEU A 102 -0.55 -11.87 7.79
CA LEU A 102 -0.60 -11.46 9.20
C LEU A 102 -2.03 -11.27 9.72
N LYS A 103 -3.03 -11.26 8.84
CA LYS A 103 -4.46 -11.10 9.17
C LYS A 103 -4.76 -9.82 9.94
N LEU A 104 -4.03 -8.75 9.63
CA LEU A 104 -4.22 -7.47 10.28
C LEU A 104 -5.19 -6.58 9.45
N PRO A 105 -5.98 -5.73 10.12
CA PRO A 105 -6.85 -4.78 9.44
C PRO A 105 -6.05 -3.86 8.50
N TRP A 106 -6.54 -3.70 7.27
CA TRP A 106 -5.88 -2.87 6.26
C TRP A 106 -5.76 -1.41 6.70
N GLN A 107 -6.73 -0.91 7.47
CA GLN A 107 -6.77 0.45 7.98
C GLN A 107 -5.55 0.77 8.85
N LEU A 108 -5.16 -0.16 9.73
CA LEU A 108 -4.00 0.00 10.59
C LEU A 108 -2.69 0.02 9.79
N GLY A 109 -2.61 -0.77 8.73
CA GLY A 109 -1.46 -0.77 7.81
C GLY A 109 -1.37 0.51 6.98
N ALA A 110 -2.52 0.99 6.47
CA ALA A 110 -2.60 2.27 5.76
C ALA A 110 -2.21 3.45 6.66
N ALA A 111 -2.67 3.46 7.91
CA ALA A 111 -2.28 4.47 8.90
C ALA A 111 -0.79 4.41 9.22
N PHE A 112 -0.20 3.21 9.31
CA PHE A 112 1.23 3.02 9.51
C PHE A 112 2.05 3.61 8.36
N PHE A 113 1.61 3.41 7.12
CA PHE A 113 2.24 4.02 5.94
C PHE A 113 2.12 5.54 5.93
N LEU A 114 0.94 6.09 6.21
CA LEU A 114 0.74 7.55 6.29
C LEU A 114 1.64 8.20 7.35
N LYS A 115 1.91 7.50 8.44
CA LYS A 115 2.79 8.00 9.51
C LYS A 115 4.26 8.06 9.09
N HIS A 116 4.71 7.12 8.25
CA HIS A 116 6.15 6.93 8.00
C HIS A 116 6.61 7.33 6.60
N LEU A 117 5.75 7.27 5.58
CA LEU A 117 6.14 7.63 4.22
C LEU A 117 6.23 9.15 4.04
N LEU A 118 7.36 9.65 3.54
CA LEU A 118 7.53 11.05 3.16
C LEU A 118 6.57 11.47 2.04
N ASP A 119 6.28 10.57 1.12
CA ASP A 119 5.34 10.77 0.02
C ASP A 119 3.91 10.32 0.35
N GLY A 120 3.62 10.11 1.63
CA GLY A 120 2.31 9.69 2.11
C GLY A 120 1.22 10.69 1.75
N ASP A 121 0.37 10.32 0.80
CA ASP A 121 -0.77 11.08 0.34
C ASP A 121 -2.06 10.36 0.78
N SER A 122 -2.99 11.09 1.37
CA SER A 122 -4.21 10.51 1.94
C SER A 122 -5.02 9.71 0.91
N ALA A 123 -5.14 10.23 -0.32
CA ALA A 123 -5.89 9.57 -1.37
C ALA A 123 -5.14 8.35 -1.93
N SER A 124 -3.91 8.56 -2.43
CA SER A 124 -3.13 7.49 -3.04
C SER A 124 -2.87 6.34 -2.06
N ASN A 125 -2.54 6.64 -0.82
CA ASN A 125 -2.27 5.61 0.19
C ASN A 125 -3.54 4.82 0.54
N THR A 126 -4.62 5.50 0.92
CA THR A 126 -5.86 4.83 1.34
C THR A 126 -6.44 3.98 0.22
N LEU A 127 -6.52 4.52 -1.00
CA LEU A 127 -7.11 3.82 -2.13
C LEU A 127 -6.23 2.67 -2.63
N SER A 128 -4.90 2.79 -2.56
CA SER A 128 -3.99 1.69 -2.87
C SER A 128 -4.12 0.53 -1.87
N TRP A 129 -4.24 0.82 -0.58
CA TRP A 129 -4.49 -0.21 0.43
C TRP A 129 -5.87 -0.88 0.24
N ARG A 130 -6.91 -0.11 -0.09
CA ARG A 130 -8.23 -0.63 -0.46
C ARG A 130 -8.17 -1.51 -1.70
N TRP A 131 -7.36 -1.12 -2.69
CA TRP A 131 -7.16 -1.91 -3.90
C TRP A 131 -6.50 -3.26 -3.59
N VAL A 132 -5.43 -3.28 -2.78
CA VAL A 132 -4.81 -4.55 -2.34
C VAL A 132 -5.81 -5.41 -1.59
N ALA A 133 -6.63 -4.84 -0.71
CA ALA A 133 -7.65 -5.53 0.06
C ALA A 133 -8.83 -6.05 -0.78
N GLY A 134 -8.97 -5.61 -2.04
CA GLY A 134 -10.09 -5.99 -2.91
C GLY A 134 -11.36 -5.16 -2.72
N LEU A 135 -11.26 -4.03 -2.03
CA LEU A 135 -12.39 -3.13 -1.75
C LEU A 135 -12.58 -2.05 -2.81
N GLN A 136 -11.53 -1.70 -3.55
CA GLN A 136 -11.57 -0.65 -4.57
C GLN A 136 -12.11 -1.14 -5.91
N THR A 137 -11.81 -2.38 -6.26
CA THR A 137 -12.30 -3.01 -7.48
C THR A 137 -12.95 -4.34 -7.12
N LYS A 138 -14.25 -4.43 -7.34
CA LYS A 138 -15.05 -5.62 -6.97
C LYS A 138 -14.45 -6.91 -7.56
N GLY A 139 -14.21 -7.89 -6.71
CA GLY A 139 -13.70 -9.20 -7.10
C GLY A 139 -12.20 -9.27 -7.45
N LYS A 140 -11.45 -8.17 -7.27
CA LYS A 140 -10.00 -8.13 -7.53
C LYS A 140 -9.27 -7.71 -6.27
N ASN A 141 -8.38 -8.57 -5.79
CA ASN A 141 -7.42 -8.26 -4.74
C ASN A 141 -6.00 -8.55 -5.23
N TYR A 142 -5.01 -8.00 -4.57
CA TYR A 142 -3.61 -8.26 -4.89
C TYR A 142 -2.98 -9.16 -3.83
N ILE A 143 -2.55 -10.35 -4.24
CA ILE A 143 -1.87 -11.31 -3.36
C ILE A 143 -0.40 -11.39 -3.76
N ALA A 144 0.48 -11.09 -2.81
CA ALA A 144 1.93 -11.23 -2.99
C ALA A 144 2.29 -12.69 -3.22
N LYS A 145 3.00 -12.95 -4.32
CA LYS A 145 3.46 -14.30 -4.68
C LYS A 145 4.97 -14.39 -4.50
N LYS A 146 5.43 -15.50 -3.92
CA LYS A 146 6.84 -15.79 -3.67
C LYS A 146 7.72 -15.52 -4.90
N TRP A 147 7.37 -16.10 -6.05
CA TRP A 147 8.13 -15.95 -7.28
C TRP A 147 8.24 -14.48 -7.74
N ASN A 148 7.22 -13.65 -7.44
CA ASN A 148 7.21 -12.25 -7.83
C ASN A 148 8.15 -11.43 -6.94
N ILE A 149 8.15 -11.70 -5.64
CA ILE A 149 9.09 -11.07 -4.70
C ILE A 149 10.52 -11.47 -5.08
N GLU A 150 10.81 -12.75 -5.28
CA GLU A 150 12.14 -13.24 -5.63
C GLU A 150 12.65 -12.70 -6.98
N LYS A 151 11.75 -12.53 -7.95
CA LYS A 151 12.11 -12.01 -9.29
C LYS A 151 12.47 -10.53 -9.29
N PHE A 152 11.79 -9.71 -8.49
CA PHE A 152 11.91 -8.24 -8.53
C PHE A 152 12.58 -7.65 -7.28
N SER A 153 12.98 -8.50 -6.35
CA SER A 153 13.87 -8.15 -5.25
C SER A 153 14.96 -9.22 -5.15
N TYR A 154 16.11 -8.86 -4.62
CA TYR A 154 17.19 -9.84 -4.37
C TYR A 154 16.94 -10.66 -3.09
N ILE A 155 15.68 -10.75 -2.64
CA ILE A 155 15.26 -11.41 -1.41
C ILE A 155 14.92 -12.88 -1.73
N SER A 156 15.54 -13.81 -1.02
CA SER A 156 15.14 -15.22 -1.06
C SER A 156 14.02 -15.47 -0.05
N VAL A 157 12.84 -15.84 -0.52
CA VAL A 157 11.68 -16.19 0.33
C VAL A 157 11.78 -17.68 0.73
N LYS A 158 12.74 -18.01 1.59
CA LYS A 158 12.88 -19.38 2.13
C LYS A 158 11.88 -19.59 3.27
N ASN A 159 11.18 -20.74 3.25
CA ASN A 159 10.32 -21.24 4.32
C ASN A 159 9.16 -20.34 4.81
N THR A 160 8.77 -19.33 4.04
CA THR A 160 7.62 -18.50 4.39
C THR A 160 6.40 -18.95 3.60
N GLN A 161 5.38 -19.49 4.28
CA GLN A 161 4.06 -19.66 3.68
C GLN A 161 3.39 -18.29 3.59
N LEU A 162 3.39 -17.72 2.39
CA LEU A 162 2.51 -16.58 2.09
C LEU A 162 1.11 -17.15 1.85
N ASN A 163 0.19 -16.90 2.77
CA ASN A 163 -1.16 -17.41 2.65
C ASN A 163 -1.88 -16.75 1.49
N ALA A 164 -2.21 -17.54 0.48
CA ALA A 164 -3.01 -17.16 -0.67
C ALA A 164 -4.51 -17.44 -0.41
N VAL A 165 -5.04 -17.09 0.76
CA VAL A 165 -6.48 -17.25 0.99
C VAL A 165 -7.19 -16.04 0.43
N SER A 166 -7.87 -16.24 -0.69
CA SER A 166 -8.85 -15.31 -1.22
C SER A 166 -9.98 -15.16 -0.21
N TYR A 167 -10.07 -14.03 0.47
CA TYR A 167 -11.28 -13.67 1.20
C TYR A 167 -12.34 -13.24 0.21
N THR A 168 -13.26 -14.12 -0.07
CA THR A 168 -14.44 -13.82 -0.89
C THR A 168 -15.50 -12.98 -0.14
N HIS A 169 -15.37 -12.80 1.16
CA HIS A 169 -16.29 -11.99 1.97
C HIS A 169 -15.56 -11.31 3.14
N LEU A 170 -15.08 -10.08 2.93
CA LEU A 170 -15.13 -9.12 4.00
C LEU A 170 -16.59 -8.63 4.02
N THR A 171 -17.40 -9.20 4.90
CA THR A 171 -18.71 -8.65 5.20
C THR A 171 -18.49 -7.27 5.80
N LEU A 172 -18.84 -6.24 5.03
CA LEU A 172 -19.07 -4.92 5.60
C LEU A 172 -20.19 -5.08 6.64
N PRO A 173 -20.09 -4.47 7.82
CA PRO A 173 -21.26 -4.38 8.69
C PRO A 173 -22.35 -3.66 7.91
N THR A 174 -23.41 -4.40 7.61
CA THR A 174 -24.67 -3.84 7.11
C THR A 174 -25.34 -3.13 8.27
N THR A 175 -25.43 -1.83 8.21
CA THR A 175 -26.46 -1.03 8.88
C THR A 175 -27.31 -0.40 7.84
#